data_0c00823f98c11ca7f630dd170d002bbb
#
_entry.id   0c00823f98c11ca7f630dd170d002bbb
#
_cell.length_a   1.000
_cell.length_b   1.000
_cell.length_c   1.000
_cell.angle_alpha   90.00
_cell.angle_beta   90.00
_cell.angle_gamma   90.00
#
_symmetry.space_group_name_H-M   'P 1'
#
loop_
_entity.id
_entity.type
_entity.pdbx_description
1 polymer ?
#
loop_
_entity_poly.entity_id
_entity_poly.type
_entity_poly.pdbx_seq_one_letter_code
_entity_poly.pdbx_strand_id
1 'polypeptide(L)'
;MKPFLKWAGGKYKIIDRILKNLPNGKKLIEPFAGSGAVFLNTDFEEYLIADTNTDLINLYKQVQTNGEDFIAYASALFIPDNNTETKFYTLRSEFNDCTEPARKAALFVYLNRHCFNGLCRYNSKGKFNVPFGRYSKPVFPNTAILNFHEKSKR
;
A
#
# COMPACT_ATOMS: atom_id res chain seq x y z
N MET A 1 -10.59 -8.63 -6.72
CA MET A 1 -9.63 -8.75 -5.59
C MET A 1 -9.60 -7.46 -4.76
N LYS A 2 -9.61 -7.57 -3.43
CA LYS A 2 -9.55 -6.40 -2.55
C LYS A 2 -8.10 -5.90 -2.44
N PRO A 3 -7.84 -4.58 -2.56
CA PRO A 3 -6.52 -4.01 -2.32
C PRO A 3 -5.98 -4.29 -0.91
N PHE A 4 -4.66 -4.42 -0.78
CA PHE A 4 -4.02 -4.65 0.52
C PHE A 4 -3.87 -3.38 1.36
N LEU A 5 -3.93 -2.19 0.74
CA LEU A 5 -3.90 -0.90 1.43
C LEU A 5 -5.32 -0.38 1.72
N LYS A 6 -5.50 0.22 2.88
CA LYS A 6 -6.59 1.17 3.12
C LYS A 6 -6.24 2.46 2.39
N TRP A 7 -7.16 2.99 1.59
CA TRP A 7 -6.89 4.17 0.78
C TRP A 7 -8.13 5.06 0.68
N ALA A 8 -8.00 6.31 1.13
CA ALA A 8 -9.09 7.28 1.04
C ALA A 8 -9.42 7.56 -0.43
N GLY A 9 -10.70 7.57 -0.77
CA GLY A 9 -11.13 7.73 -2.17
C GLY A 9 -10.82 6.54 -3.08
N GLY A 10 -10.48 5.38 -2.50
CA GLY A 10 -10.17 4.17 -3.26
C GLY A 10 -11.32 3.71 -4.15
N LYS A 11 -11.00 3.33 -5.39
CA LYS A 11 -11.96 2.96 -6.44
C LYS A 11 -12.65 1.60 -6.22
N TYR A 12 -12.23 0.83 -5.20
CA TYR A 12 -12.76 -0.52 -4.98
C TYR A 12 -14.27 -0.58 -4.77
N LYS A 13 -14.86 0.42 -4.10
CA LYS A 13 -16.31 0.49 -3.87
C LYS A 13 -17.13 0.72 -5.15
N ILE A 14 -16.52 1.24 -6.19
CA ILE A 14 -17.16 1.55 -7.47
C ILE A 14 -16.59 0.70 -8.62
N ILE A 15 -15.84 -0.35 -8.28
CA ILE A 15 -15.10 -1.15 -9.28
C ILE A 15 -16.02 -1.72 -10.35
N ASP A 16 -17.19 -2.22 -10.00
CA ASP A 16 -18.13 -2.79 -10.96
C ASP A 16 -18.63 -1.76 -12.00
N ARG A 17 -18.77 -0.50 -11.59
CA ARG A 17 -19.13 0.59 -12.51
C ARG A 17 -17.97 0.94 -13.43
N ILE A 18 -16.74 0.91 -12.91
CA ILE A 18 -15.55 1.15 -13.73
C ILE A 18 -15.41 0.06 -14.77
N LEU A 19 -15.49 -1.21 -14.37
CA LEU A 19 -15.34 -2.36 -15.28
C LEU A 19 -16.34 -2.34 -16.43
N LYS A 20 -17.59 -1.93 -16.18
CA LYS A 20 -18.63 -1.81 -17.22
C LYS A 20 -18.34 -0.75 -18.28
N ASN A 21 -17.48 0.22 -17.97
CA ASN A 21 -17.17 1.35 -18.84
C ASN A 21 -15.73 1.32 -19.37
N LEU A 22 -14.93 0.33 -18.99
CA LEU A 22 -13.58 0.19 -19.53
C LEU A 22 -13.64 -0.36 -20.95
N PRO A 23 -12.96 0.28 -21.92
CA PRO A 23 -12.85 -0.27 -23.27
C PRO A 23 -11.94 -1.49 -23.28
N ASN A 24 -12.13 -2.34 -24.29
CA ASN A 24 -11.19 -3.41 -24.57
C ASN A 24 -9.84 -2.83 -25.04
N GLY A 25 -8.77 -3.52 -24.70
CA GLY A 25 -7.41 -3.11 -25.07
C GLY A 25 -6.38 -4.13 -24.63
N LYS A 26 -5.15 -3.95 -25.09
CA LYS A 26 -4.02 -4.79 -24.66
C LYS A 26 -3.36 -4.28 -23.38
N LYS A 27 -3.34 -2.97 -23.19
CA LYS A 27 -2.63 -2.31 -22.11
C LYS A 27 -3.56 -1.39 -21.32
N LEU A 28 -3.53 -1.51 -20.00
CA LEU A 28 -4.15 -0.55 -19.10
C LEU A 28 -3.11 0.45 -18.58
N ILE A 29 -3.42 1.73 -18.72
CA ILE A 29 -2.63 2.81 -18.10
C ILE A 29 -3.47 3.44 -17.00
N GLU A 30 -3.01 3.35 -15.76
CA GLU A 30 -3.67 3.91 -14.58
C GLU A 30 -2.77 4.98 -13.93
N PRO A 31 -2.95 6.28 -14.29
CA PRO A 31 -2.08 7.36 -13.80
C PRO A 31 -2.37 7.81 -12.36
N PHE A 32 -3.47 7.36 -11.78
CA PHE A 32 -3.89 7.62 -10.40
C PHE A 32 -4.21 6.30 -9.71
N ALA A 33 -3.18 5.46 -9.56
CA ALA A 33 -3.34 4.07 -9.12
C ALA A 33 -3.95 3.94 -7.72
N GLY A 34 -3.55 4.82 -6.77
CA GLY A 34 -3.98 4.73 -5.39
C GLY A 34 -3.77 3.32 -4.84
N SER A 35 -4.82 2.69 -4.32
CA SER A 35 -4.74 1.31 -3.78
C SER A 35 -4.59 0.20 -4.84
N GLY A 36 -4.55 0.54 -6.13
CA GLY A 36 -4.44 -0.45 -7.21
C GLY A 36 -5.73 -1.24 -7.48
N ALA A 37 -6.89 -0.70 -7.10
CA ALA A 37 -8.16 -1.42 -7.21
C ALA A 37 -8.51 -1.79 -8.66
N VAL A 38 -8.27 -0.91 -9.62
CA VAL A 38 -8.55 -1.18 -11.04
C VAL A 38 -7.56 -2.20 -11.59
N PHE A 39 -6.27 -2.00 -11.35
CA PHE A 39 -5.23 -2.96 -11.68
C PHE A 39 -5.58 -4.38 -11.20
N LEU A 40 -5.94 -4.53 -9.94
CA LEU A 40 -6.23 -5.84 -9.33
C LEU A 40 -7.47 -6.54 -9.89
N ASN A 41 -8.42 -5.79 -10.47
CA ASN A 41 -9.72 -6.32 -10.88
C ASN A 41 -9.96 -6.29 -12.41
N THR A 42 -8.91 -6.08 -13.19
CA THR A 42 -8.93 -6.12 -14.66
C THR A 42 -8.02 -7.23 -15.17
N ASP A 43 -8.15 -7.60 -16.45
CA ASP A 43 -7.34 -8.65 -17.08
C ASP A 43 -6.82 -8.18 -18.45
N PHE A 44 -5.87 -7.24 -18.42
CA PHE A 44 -5.12 -6.78 -19.58
C PHE A 44 -3.81 -7.55 -19.74
N GLU A 45 -3.25 -7.55 -20.94
CA GLU A 45 -1.95 -8.19 -21.23
C GLU A 45 -0.80 -7.43 -20.53
N GLU A 46 -0.89 -6.10 -20.49
CA GLU A 46 0.11 -5.21 -19.89
C GLU A 46 -0.52 -4.14 -19.00
N TYR A 47 0.24 -3.72 -18.01
CA TYR A 47 -0.15 -2.65 -17.09
C TYR A 47 0.94 -1.59 -16.93
N LEU A 48 0.53 -0.33 -16.90
CA LEU A 48 1.33 0.78 -16.42
C LEU A 48 0.56 1.49 -15.32
N ILE A 49 0.97 1.30 -14.08
CA ILE A 49 0.37 1.99 -12.93
C ILE A 49 1.30 3.10 -12.45
N ALA A 50 0.76 4.27 -12.22
CA ALA A 50 1.47 5.44 -11.73
C ALA A 50 0.67 6.16 -10.65
N ASP A 51 1.38 6.89 -9.81
CA ASP A 51 0.80 7.75 -8.78
C ASP A 51 1.82 8.85 -8.42
N THR A 52 1.35 9.98 -7.96
CA THR A 52 2.23 11.06 -7.49
C THR A 52 2.86 10.76 -6.13
N ASN A 53 2.28 9.82 -5.37
CA ASN A 53 2.85 9.36 -4.11
C ASN A 53 4.02 8.41 -4.35
N THR A 54 5.23 8.92 -4.21
CA THR A 54 6.47 8.16 -4.46
C THR A 54 6.67 7.02 -3.48
N ASP A 55 6.20 7.14 -2.24
CA ASP A 55 6.28 6.09 -1.23
C ASP A 55 5.37 4.91 -1.58
N LEU A 56 4.18 5.19 -2.13
CA LEU A 56 3.28 4.19 -2.66
C LEU A 56 3.90 3.42 -3.83
N ILE A 57 4.48 4.14 -4.78
CA ILE A 57 5.14 3.52 -5.95
C ILE A 57 6.36 2.71 -5.52
N ASN A 58 7.16 3.20 -4.55
CA ASN A 58 8.24 2.42 -3.96
C ASN A 58 7.72 1.09 -3.36
N LEU A 59 6.63 1.15 -2.57
CA LEU A 59 6.02 -0.06 -2.02
C LEU A 59 5.62 -1.06 -3.12
N TYR A 60 4.96 -0.59 -4.18
CA TYR A 60 4.55 -1.47 -5.29
C TYR A 60 5.75 -2.12 -5.98
N LYS A 61 6.84 -1.38 -6.18
CA LYS A 61 8.09 -1.92 -6.73
C LYS A 61 8.72 -2.96 -5.80
N GLN A 62 8.73 -2.73 -4.49
CA GLN A 62 9.26 -3.69 -3.52
C GLN A 62 8.44 -4.99 -3.50
N VAL A 63 7.10 -4.87 -3.54
CA VAL A 63 6.22 -6.04 -3.63
C VAL A 63 6.42 -6.79 -4.96
N GLN A 64 6.51 -6.07 -6.08
CA GLN A 64 6.72 -6.67 -7.39
C GLN A 64 8.04 -7.43 -7.46
N THR A 65 9.12 -6.83 -6.98
CA THR A 65 10.48 -7.38 -7.12
C THR A 65 10.78 -8.48 -6.12
N ASN A 66 10.38 -8.29 -4.85
CA ASN A 66 10.85 -9.11 -3.73
C ASN A 66 9.77 -10.08 -3.19
N GLY A 67 8.50 -9.91 -3.57
CA GLY A 67 7.43 -10.87 -3.30
C GLY A 67 7.38 -11.40 -1.86
N GLU A 68 7.62 -12.71 -1.71
CA GLU A 68 7.56 -13.40 -0.42
C GLU A 68 8.60 -12.92 0.58
N ASP A 69 9.81 -12.56 0.13
CA ASP A 69 10.86 -12.01 1.00
C ASP A 69 10.43 -10.67 1.60
N PHE A 70 9.76 -9.82 0.80
CA PHE A 70 9.18 -8.58 1.30
C PHE A 70 8.07 -8.85 2.33
N ILE A 71 7.21 -9.84 2.07
CA ILE A 71 6.14 -10.24 3.00
C ILE A 71 6.74 -10.66 4.35
N ALA A 72 7.74 -11.53 4.33
CA ALA A 72 8.42 -12.00 5.55
C ALA A 72 9.04 -10.83 6.32
N TYR A 73 9.73 -9.94 5.61
CA TYR A 73 10.37 -8.77 6.20
C TYR A 73 9.38 -7.77 6.81
N ALA A 74 8.33 -7.41 6.06
CA ALA A 74 7.36 -6.41 6.50
C ALA A 74 6.44 -6.93 7.59
N SER A 75 6.04 -8.22 7.56
CA SER A 75 5.20 -8.83 8.58
C SER A 75 5.82 -8.85 9.96
N ALA A 76 7.15 -8.88 10.05
CA ALA A 76 7.88 -8.82 11.31
C ALA A 76 7.62 -7.53 12.13
N LEU A 77 7.11 -6.48 11.49
CA LEU A 77 6.70 -5.24 12.18
C LEU A 77 5.35 -5.38 12.91
N PHE A 78 4.54 -6.40 12.58
CA PHE A 78 3.18 -6.58 13.10
C PHE A 78 3.17 -7.44 14.36
N ILE A 79 3.87 -6.97 15.38
CA ILE A 79 3.94 -7.58 16.72
C ILE A 79 3.25 -6.68 17.74
N PRO A 80 2.72 -7.24 18.86
CA PRO A 80 2.04 -6.45 19.89
C PRO A 80 2.88 -5.28 20.43
N ASP A 81 4.18 -5.46 20.61
CA ASP A 81 5.09 -4.44 21.12
C ASP A 81 5.17 -3.21 20.22
N ASN A 82 4.90 -3.36 18.93
CA ASN A 82 4.86 -2.25 17.97
C ASN A 82 3.48 -1.57 17.90
N ASN A 83 2.45 -2.11 18.54
CA ASN A 83 1.11 -1.54 18.57
C ASN A 83 0.87 -0.72 19.84
N THR A 84 1.79 0.16 20.14
CA THR A 84 1.70 1.15 21.24
C THR A 84 1.89 2.54 20.68
N GLU A 85 1.36 3.54 21.36
CA GLU A 85 1.48 4.95 20.93
C GLU A 85 2.96 5.38 20.80
N THR A 86 3.78 5.06 21.77
CA THR A 86 5.21 5.39 21.76
C THR A 86 5.93 4.73 20.57
N LYS A 87 5.72 3.45 20.36
CA LYS A 87 6.33 2.72 19.22
C LYS A 87 5.84 3.21 17.88
N PHE A 88 4.54 3.48 17.77
CA PHE A 88 3.99 4.04 16.54
C PHE A 88 4.69 5.35 16.13
N TYR A 89 4.85 6.28 17.05
CA TYR A 89 5.51 7.55 16.74
C TYR A 89 7.01 7.38 16.47
N THR A 90 7.69 6.44 17.14
CA THR A 90 9.07 6.08 16.81
C THR A 90 9.19 5.56 15.38
N LEU A 91 8.35 4.60 14.98
CA LEU A 91 8.37 4.02 13.65
C LEU A 91 7.90 5.00 12.56
N ARG A 92 6.97 5.91 12.90
CA ARG A 92 6.56 7.00 11.99
C ARG A 92 7.73 7.97 11.75
N SER A 93 8.47 8.31 12.77
CA SER A 93 9.67 9.15 12.66
C SER A 93 10.74 8.45 11.82
N GLU A 94 10.98 7.16 12.06
CA GLU A 94 11.89 6.34 11.25
C GLU A 94 11.49 6.36 9.77
N PHE A 95 10.19 6.17 9.45
CA PHE A 95 9.69 6.25 8.08
C PHE A 95 10.03 7.59 7.44
N ASN A 96 9.83 8.67 8.15
CA ASN A 96 10.07 10.02 7.65
C ASN A 96 11.56 10.31 7.36
N ASP A 97 12.47 9.63 8.03
CA ASP A 97 13.92 9.80 7.88
C ASP A 97 14.57 8.68 7.03
N CYS A 98 13.82 7.61 6.76
CA CYS A 98 14.31 6.44 6.04
C CYS A 98 14.48 6.72 4.54
N THR A 99 15.64 6.37 4.01
CA THR A 99 15.97 6.43 2.58
C THR A 99 16.14 5.04 1.95
N GLU A 100 16.21 3.98 2.76
CA GLU A 100 16.36 2.61 2.30
C GLU A 100 15.00 2.10 1.79
N PRO A 101 14.89 1.71 0.50
CA PRO A 101 13.59 1.44 -0.14
C PRO A 101 12.78 0.32 0.48
N ALA A 102 13.41 -0.80 0.84
CA ALA A 102 12.67 -1.95 1.41
C ALA A 102 12.16 -1.63 2.82
N ARG A 103 12.98 -0.97 3.65
CA ARG A 103 12.59 -0.55 5.00
C ARG A 103 11.46 0.46 4.96
N LYS A 104 11.57 1.45 4.08
CA LYS A 104 10.53 2.46 3.89
C LYS A 104 9.21 1.87 3.43
N ALA A 105 9.24 0.91 2.52
CA ALA A 105 8.06 0.19 2.06
C ALA A 105 7.40 -0.64 3.18
N ALA A 106 8.20 -1.35 3.98
CA ALA A 106 7.69 -2.11 5.13
C ALA A 106 7.03 -1.20 6.17
N LEU A 107 7.67 -0.07 6.49
CA LEU A 107 7.10 0.94 7.38
C LEU A 107 5.82 1.59 6.82
N PHE A 108 5.72 1.74 5.49
CA PHE A 108 4.51 2.26 4.86
C PHE A 108 3.32 1.32 5.08
N VAL A 109 3.49 0.01 4.93
CA VAL A 109 2.45 -0.98 5.23
C VAL A 109 2.08 -0.97 6.70
N TYR A 110 3.08 -0.89 7.60
CA TYR A 110 2.87 -0.77 9.03
C TYR A 110 2.01 0.47 9.37
N LEU A 111 2.41 1.64 8.89
CA LEU A 111 1.68 2.90 9.12
C LEU A 111 0.24 2.84 8.60
N ASN A 112 0.04 2.30 7.40
CA ASN A 112 -1.29 2.15 6.81
C ASN A 112 -2.26 1.35 7.69
N ARG A 113 -1.76 0.37 8.43
CA ARG A 113 -2.57 -0.51 9.28
C ARG A 113 -2.69 -0.04 10.73
N HIS A 114 -1.76 0.77 11.21
CA HIS A 114 -1.71 1.24 12.59
C HIS A 114 -2.16 2.70 12.78
N CYS A 115 -2.14 3.51 11.72
CA CYS A 115 -2.55 4.90 11.81
C CYS A 115 -4.07 5.08 11.77
N PHE A 116 -4.53 6.25 12.21
CA PHE A 116 -5.94 6.61 12.22
C PHE A 116 -6.59 6.47 10.84
N ASN A 117 -7.64 5.64 10.74
CA ASN A 117 -8.44 5.36 9.55
C ASN A 117 -7.65 4.91 8.29
N GLY A 118 -6.41 4.48 8.43
CA GLY A 118 -5.57 4.13 7.30
C GLY A 118 -5.33 5.29 6.34
N LEU A 119 -5.35 6.53 6.85
CA LEU A 119 -5.10 7.73 6.05
C LEU A 119 -3.63 7.80 5.62
N CYS A 120 -3.41 8.41 4.46
CA CYS A 120 -2.08 8.76 3.99
C CYS A 120 -2.02 10.28 3.81
N ARG A 121 -1.29 10.96 4.68
CA ARG A 121 -1.21 12.42 4.71
C ARG A 121 0.19 12.86 5.09
N TYR A 122 0.67 13.88 4.37
CA TYR A 122 1.96 14.53 4.60
C TYR A 122 1.76 16.00 4.93
N ASN A 123 2.64 16.54 5.77
CA ASN A 123 2.68 17.98 6.03
C ASN A 123 3.39 18.73 4.89
N SER A 124 3.48 20.06 5.00
CA SER A 124 4.15 20.92 4.01
C SER A 124 5.65 20.63 3.84
N LYS A 125 6.27 19.94 4.81
CA LYS A 125 7.68 19.49 4.77
C LYS A 125 7.83 18.07 4.17
N GLY A 126 6.75 17.47 3.64
CA GLY A 126 6.75 16.12 3.09
C GLY A 126 6.86 15.01 4.14
N LYS A 127 6.56 15.28 5.40
CA LYS A 127 6.59 14.27 6.47
C LYS A 127 5.20 13.68 6.71
N PHE A 128 5.11 12.34 6.76
CA PHE A 128 3.89 11.62 7.12
C PHE A 128 3.47 12.01 8.55
N ASN A 129 2.23 12.45 8.73
CA ASN A 129 1.77 13.05 9.97
C ASN A 129 0.43 12.51 10.49
N VAL A 130 -0.04 11.38 10.01
CA VAL A 130 -1.27 10.76 10.54
C VAL A 130 -1.01 10.23 11.94
N PRO A 131 -1.94 10.44 12.91
CA PRO A 131 -1.76 9.97 14.26
C PRO A 131 -2.00 8.47 14.43
N PHE A 132 -1.62 7.96 15.59
CA PHE A 132 -1.87 6.57 16.00
C PHE A 132 -3.37 6.24 16.02
N GLY A 133 -3.75 5.10 15.45
CA GLY A 133 -5.15 4.70 15.27
C GLY A 133 -5.77 3.96 16.45
N ARG A 134 -4.96 3.47 17.41
CA ARG A 134 -5.40 2.74 18.61
C ARG A 134 -6.24 1.48 18.32
N TYR A 135 -5.92 0.75 17.23
CA TYR A 135 -6.56 -0.53 16.93
C TYR A 135 -6.06 -1.63 17.87
N SER A 136 -6.97 -2.53 18.28
CA SER A 136 -6.62 -3.62 19.20
C SER A 136 -5.67 -4.65 18.59
N LYS A 137 -5.86 -4.97 17.31
CA LYS A 137 -5.04 -5.99 16.62
C LYS A 137 -4.94 -5.67 15.12
N PRO A 138 -4.03 -4.79 14.71
CA PRO A 138 -3.74 -4.58 13.29
C PRO A 138 -3.24 -5.89 12.66
N VAL A 139 -3.78 -6.24 11.48
CA VAL A 139 -3.46 -7.47 10.78
C VAL A 139 -2.64 -7.16 9.54
N PHE A 140 -1.54 -7.90 9.37
CA PHE A 140 -0.73 -7.83 8.16
C PHE A 140 -1.51 -8.42 6.97
N PRO A 141 -1.64 -7.72 5.83
CA PRO A 141 -2.47 -8.17 4.71
C PRO A 141 -1.76 -9.18 3.80
N ASN A 142 -1.30 -10.29 4.35
CA ASN A 142 -0.45 -11.27 3.68
C ASN A 142 -0.99 -11.73 2.33
N THR A 143 -2.19 -12.31 2.32
CA THR A 143 -2.81 -12.85 1.09
C THR A 143 -3.03 -11.77 0.03
N ALA A 144 -3.43 -10.57 0.44
CA ALA A 144 -3.67 -9.49 -0.50
C ALA A 144 -2.37 -8.93 -1.12
N ILE A 145 -1.27 -8.92 -0.37
CA ILE A 145 0.05 -8.56 -0.91
C ILE A 145 0.54 -9.64 -1.87
N LEU A 146 0.38 -10.91 -1.52
CA LEU A 146 0.75 -12.02 -2.42
C LEU A 146 -0.03 -11.96 -3.74
N ASN A 147 -1.34 -11.70 -3.69
CA ASN A 147 -2.16 -11.53 -4.89
C ASN A 147 -1.69 -10.35 -5.76
N PHE A 148 -1.28 -9.23 -5.13
CA PHE A 148 -0.70 -8.11 -5.85
C PHE A 148 0.62 -8.50 -6.50
N HIS A 149 1.50 -9.20 -5.78
CA HIS A 149 2.78 -9.68 -6.31
C HIS A 149 2.58 -10.55 -7.55
N GLU A 150 1.73 -11.57 -7.47
CA GLU A 150 1.46 -12.46 -8.60
C GLU A 150 0.89 -11.70 -9.80
N LYS A 151 -0.04 -10.78 -9.56
CA LYS A 151 -0.61 -9.94 -10.61
C LYS A 151 0.43 -9.01 -11.26
N SER A 152 1.38 -8.51 -10.49
CA SER A 152 2.39 -7.53 -10.94
C SER A 152 3.51 -8.13 -11.78
N LYS A 153 3.51 -9.44 -12.00
CA LYS A 153 4.42 -10.12 -12.91
C LYS A 153 4.07 -9.92 -14.40
N ARG A 154 2.94 -9.30 -14.67
CA ARG A 154 2.43 -9.01 -16.03
C ARG A 154 2.86 -7.66 -16.58
#